data_086297c42de6948b4f2ccf49d797b3e4
#
_entry.id   086297c42de6948b4f2ccf49d797b3e4
#
_cell.length_a   1.000
_cell.length_b   1.000
_cell.length_c   1.000
_cell.angle_alpha   90.00
_cell.angle_beta   90.00
_cell.angle_gamma   90.00
#
_symmetry.space_group_name_H-M   'P 1'
#
loop_
_entity.id
_entity.type
_entity.pdbx_description
1 polymer ?
#
loop_
_entity_poly.entity_id
_entity_poly.type
_entity_poly.pdbx_seq_one_letter_code
_entity_poly.pdbx_strand_id
1 'polypeptide(L)' 'MMINLSCKSLMSGQDQPVNLIDSQNHLYTTTCSGLAETMGSCHQKAQKTCDEGYRLIEEKIDSSGIHRSIKFQCKN' A
#
# COMPACT_ATOMS: atom_id res chain seq x y z
N MET A 1 24.21 -3.23 4.26
CA MET A 1 23.25 -2.49 3.50
C MET A 1 22.08 -3.34 3.23
N MET A 2 22.25 -4.35 2.46
CA MET A 2 21.15 -5.25 2.16
C MET A 2 20.55 -5.83 3.41
N ILE A 3 21.39 -6.00 4.39
CA ILE A 3 20.96 -6.56 5.64
C ILE A 3 19.87 -5.74 6.29
N ASN A 4 19.97 -4.44 6.19
CA ASN A 4 18.97 -3.59 6.78
C ASN A 4 17.61 -3.79 6.17
N LEU A 5 17.58 -3.98 4.86
CA LEU A 5 16.33 -4.24 4.19
C LEU A 5 15.73 -5.56 4.63
N SER A 6 16.58 -6.57 4.78
CA SER A 6 16.10 -7.87 5.21
C SER A 6 15.51 -7.81 6.60
N CYS A 7 16.20 -7.14 7.50
CA CYS A 7 15.71 -7.01 8.85
C CYS A 7 14.40 -6.28 8.91
N LYS A 8 14.31 -5.22 8.15
CA LYS A 8 13.08 -4.46 8.10
C LYS A 8 11.94 -5.30 7.57
N SER A 9 12.22 -6.08 6.55
CA SER A 9 11.22 -6.95 5.98
C SER A 9 10.71 -7.96 6.98
N LEU A 10 11.61 -8.52 7.75
CA LEU A 10 11.24 -9.51 8.75
C LEU A 10 10.44 -8.89 9.88
N MET A 11 10.81 -7.71 10.29
CA MET A 11 10.12 -7.05 11.39
C MET A 11 8.75 -6.57 11.01
N SER A 12 8.60 -6.17 9.78
CA SER A 12 7.31 -5.73 9.28
C SER A 12 6.77 -6.71 8.26
N GLY A 13 6.87 -7.99 8.60
CA GLY A 13 6.49 -9.05 7.69
C GLY A 13 5.04 -9.00 7.25
N GLN A 14 4.23 -8.19 7.90
CA GLN A 14 2.84 -8.02 7.53
C GLN A 14 2.65 -6.98 6.43
N ASP A 15 3.66 -6.16 6.19
CA ASP A 15 3.54 -5.14 5.15
C ASP A 15 3.42 -5.79 3.80
N GLN A 16 2.38 -5.43 3.08
CA GLN A 16 2.16 -5.95 1.74
C GLN A 16 2.66 -4.93 0.74
N PRO A 17 3.18 -5.38 -0.40
CA PRO A 17 3.85 -4.48 -1.33
C PRO A 17 2.89 -3.54 -2.06
N VAL A 18 3.46 -2.44 -2.52
CA VAL A 18 2.76 -1.53 -3.42
C VAL A 18 3.15 -1.92 -4.83
N ASN A 19 2.16 -2.14 -5.68
CA ASN A 19 2.38 -2.57 -7.05
C ASN A 19 2.02 -1.45 -8.02
N LEU A 20 2.89 -1.24 -9.00
CA LEU A 20 2.63 -0.26 -10.05
C LEU A 20 1.72 -0.88 -11.09
N ILE A 21 0.59 -0.23 -11.38
CA ILE A 21 -0.35 -0.71 -12.38
C ILE A 21 -0.08 -0.03 -13.71
N ASP A 22 0.12 1.28 -13.71
CA ASP A 22 0.27 2.06 -14.93
C ASP A 22 1.24 3.20 -14.66
N SER A 23 2.44 3.09 -15.23
CA SER A 23 3.47 4.08 -14.98
C SER A 23 3.16 5.44 -15.61
N GLN A 24 2.46 5.45 -16.73
CA GLN A 24 2.14 6.71 -17.39
C GLN A 24 1.16 7.53 -16.58
N ASN A 25 0.25 6.87 -15.89
CA ASN A 25 -0.75 7.55 -15.09
C ASN A 25 -0.41 7.53 -13.61
N HIS A 26 0.76 7.01 -13.23
CA HIS A 26 1.18 6.93 -11.83
C HIS A 26 0.15 6.22 -10.98
N LEU A 27 -0.36 5.12 -11.49
CA LEU A 27 -1.44 4.37 -10.86
C LEU A 27 -0.87 3.16 -10.14
N TYR A 28 -1.24 3.01 -8.88
CA TYR A 28 -0.71 1.96 -8.01
C TYR A 28 -1.83 1.26 -7.27
N THR A 29 -1.53 0.08 -6.77
CA THR A 29 -2.44 -0.63 -5.88
C THR A 29 -1.62 -1.22 -4.74
N THR A 30 -2.25 -1.36 -3.58
CA THR A 30 -1.64 -2.03 -2.45
C THR A 30 -2.72 -2.68 -1.61
N THR A 31 -2.30 -3.65 -0.82
CA THR A 31 -3.22 -4.33 0.10
C THR A 31 -2.74 -4.10 1.53
N CYS A 32 -3.67 -4.21 2.45
CA CYS A 32 -3.39 -4.12 3.87
C CYS A 32 -4.30 -5.10 4.60
N SER A 33 -4.33 -6.31 4.07
CA SER A 33 -5.20 -7.37 4.56
C SER A 33 -4.63 -8.01 5.81
N GLY A 34 -5.50 -8.70 6.55
CA GLY A 34 -5.08 -9.44 7.71
C GLY A 34 -5.35 -8.70 8.99
N LEU A 35 -4.84 -9.24 10.09
CA LEU A 35 -5.08 -8.69 11.41
C LEU A 35 -4.03 -7.69 11.84
N ALA A 36 -2.85 -7.73 11.23
CA ALA A 36 -1.75 -6.86 11.62
C ALA A 36 -1.78 -5.50 10.93
N GLU A 37 -2.50 -5.39 9.83
CA GLU A 37 -2.62 -4.13 9.11
C GLU A 37 -4.05 -3.63 9.15
N THR A 38 -4.23 -2.37 8.83
CA THR A 38 -5.54 -1.73 8.78
C THR A 38 -5.64 -0.92 7.51
N MET A 39 -6.83 -0.35 7.26
CA MET A 39 -6.97 0.52 6.11
C MET A 39 -6.03 1.73 6.23
N GLY A 40 -5.74 2.15 7.45
CA GLY A 40 -4.75 3.20 7.65
C GLY A 40 -3.38 2.84 7.11
N SER A 41 -3.01 1.55 7.17
CA SER A 41 -1.76 1.09 6.59
C SER A 41 -1.72 1.28 5.09
N CYS A 42 -2.86 1.02 4.41
CA CYS A 42 -2.95 1.25 2.98
C CYS A 42 -2.67 2.71 2.66
N HIS A 43 -3.29 3.62 3.40
CA HIS A 43 -3.13 5.04 3.15
C HIS A 43 -1.71 5.50 3.46
N GLN A 44 -1.09 4.94 4.49
CA GLN A 44 0.30 5.26 4.79
C GLN A 44 1.23 4.85 3.65
N LYS A 45 0.99 3.67 3.09
CA LYS A 45 1.79 3.20 1.97
C LYS A 45 1.61 4.10 0.76
N ALA A 46 0.39 4.53 0.50
CA ALA A 46 0.13 5.44 -0.60
C ALA A 46 0.86 6.76 -0.39
N GLN A 47 0.84 7.27 0.83
CA GLN A 47 1.50 8.53 1.14
C GLN A 47 3.02 8.41 0.94
N LYS A 48 3.60 7.29 1.34
CA LYS A 48 5.03 7.07 1.16
C LYS A 48 5.41 6.91 -0.30
N THR A 49 4.51 6.34 -1.09
CA THR A 49 4.75 6.14 -2.51
C THR A 49 4.65 7.45 -3.29
N CYS A 50 3.72 8.30 -2.87
CA CYS A 50 3.43 9.55 -3.58
C CYS A 50 3.83 10.74 -2.73
N ASP A 51 5.03 11.26 -2.94
CA ASP A 51 5.58 12.35 -2.13
C ASP A 51 4.67 13.56 -2.08
N GLU A 52 4.00 13.87 -3.17
CA GLU A 52 3.15 15.05 -3.23
C GLU A 52 1.69 14.74 -2.99
N GLY A 53 1.43 13.57 -2.46
CA GLY A 53 0.07 13.17 -2.17
C GLY A 53 -0.49 12.24 -3.23
N TYR A 54 -1.66 11.69 -2.94
CA TYR A 54 -2.27 10.73 -3.84
C TYR A 54 -3.77 10.98 -3.89
N ARG A 55 -4.37 10.46 -4.97
CA ARG A 55 -5.81 10.47 -5.13
C ARG A 55 -6.28 9.03 -5.01
N LEU A 56 -7.25 8.81 -4.13
CA LEU A 56 -7.83 7.48 -3.97
C LEU A 56 -8.77 7.21 -5.13
N ILE A 57 -8.48 6.14 -5.88
CA ILE A 57 -9.29 5.76 -7.02
C ILE A 57 -10.33 4.72 -6.61
N GLU A 58 -9.90 3.75 -5.81
CA GLU A 58 -10.79 2.67 -5.42
C GLU A 58 -10.37 2.14 -4.07
N GLU A 59 -11.35 1.76 -3.26
CA GLU A 59 -11.10 1.17 -1.96
C GLU A 59 -11.97 -0.07 -1.86
N LYS A 60 -11.37 -1.20 -1.52
CA LYS A 60 -12.10 -2.46 -1.43
C LYS A 60 -11.91 -3.09 -0.08
N ILE A 61 -13.02 -3.49 0.52
CA ILE A 61 -13.04 -4.25 1.76
C ILE A 61 -14.06 -5.34 1.57
N ASP A 62 -13.65 -6.61 1.80
CA ASP A 62 -14.59 -7.69 1.61
C ASP A 62 -15.55 -7.80 2.81
N SER A 63 -16.47 -8.73 2.74
CA SER A 63 -17.50 -8.84 3.76
C SER A 63 -16.95 -9.23 5.14
N SER A 64 -15.80 -9.88 5.18
CA SER A 64 -15.18 -10.23 6.45
C SER A 64 -14.45 -9.05 7.08
N GLY A 65 -14.15 -8.04 6.29
CA GLY A 65 -13.39 -6.89 6.76
C GLY A 65 -11.89 -7.15 6.87
N ILE A 66 -11.44 -8.33 6.49
CA ILE A 66 -10.04 -8.71 6.61
C ILE A 66 -9.26 -8.40 5.34
N HIS A 67 -9.87 -8.57 4.18
CA HIS A 67 -9.20 -8.33 2.91
C HIS A 67 -9.45 -6.89 2.48
N ARG A 68 -8.41 -6.10 2.54
CA ARG A 68 -8.49 -4.67 2.25
C ARG A 68 -7.47 -4.30 1.19
N SER A 69 -7.87 -3.45 0.26
CA SER A 69 -6.97 -2.97 -0.77
C SER A 69 -7.41 -1.60 -1.23
N ILE A 70 -6.47 -0.85 -1.79
CA ILE A 70 -6.79 0.43 -2.41
C ILE A 70 -6.05 0.54 -3.74
N LYS A 71 -6.63 1.32 -4.62
CA LYS A 71 -6.00 1.74 -5.86
C LYS A 71 -5.89 3.25 -5.78
N PHE A 72 -4.70 3.77 -6.04
CA PHE A 72 -4.47 5.20 -5.88
C PHE A 72 -3.57 5.71 -6.99
N GLN A 73 -3.64 7.01 -7.21
CA GLN A 73 -2.87 7.68 -8.24
C GLN A 73 -2.08 8.81 -7.59
N CYS A 74 -0.80 8.88 -7.88
CA CYS A 74 0.03 9.97 -7.34
C CYS A 74 -0.33 11.27 -8.02
N LYS A 75 -0.30 12.33 -7.23
CA LYS A 75 -0.53 13.68 -7.72
C LYS A 75 0.79 14.27 -8.17
N ASN A 76 0.97 14.49 -9.42
CA ASN A 76 2.10 15.27 -9.92
C ASN A 76 2.13 15.27 -11.46
#